data_e861451a94bb375e4a5a1f8e007a4241
#
_entry.id   e861451a94bb375e4a5a1f8e007a4241
#
_cell.length_a   1.000
_cell.length_b   1.000
_cell.length_c   1.000
_cell.angle_alpha   90.00
_cell.angle_beta   90.00
_cell.angle_gamma   90.00
#
_symmetry.space_group_name_H-M   'P 1'
#
loop_
_entity.id
_entity.type
_entity.pdbx_description
1 polymer ?
#
loop_
_entity_poly.entity_id
_entity_poly.type
_entity_poly.pdbx_seq_one_letter_code
_entity_poly.pdbx_strand_id
1 'polypeptide(L)'
;FRDLSGDAINYAAEKDDIGRYNADDMLIENCSFYRLLGLPINIYRGGSDESTAGPYVTIRHCTFVDCCNKERGSVMRLIGPQVLTVENCNFDNSGRGGATIRLDEATWEKVRIANCNLWNSGRMVTTTAQAIQGKMYNIRPAYTNAEAYDYVPVRGSELEKLSIGLRKN
;
A
#
# COMPACT_ATOMS: atom_id res chain seq x y z
N PHE A 1 -4.63 7.81 -9.37
CA PHE A 1 -3.23 8.19 -9.69
C PHE A 1 -2.74 7.31 -10.82
N ARG A 2 -2.15 7.90 -11.88
CA ARG A 2 -1.61 7.13 -12.99
C ARG A 2 -0.43 7.83 -13.67
N ASP A 3 0.47 7.00 -14.26
CA ASP A 3 1.56 7.45 -15.12
C ASP A 3 2.49 8.48 -14.45
N LEU A 4 2.84 8.22 -13.18
CA LEU A 4 3.71 9.10 -12.40
C LEU A 4 5.12 8.55 -12.31
N SER A 5 6.10 9.43 -12.49
CA SER A 5 7.51 9.12 -12.24
C SER A 5 7.92 9.30 -10.77
N GLY A 6 7.25 10.19 -10.06
CA GLY A 6 7.42 10.45 -8.62
C GLY A 6 6.41 9.70 -7.75
N ASP A 7 6.44 9.99 -6.45
CA ASP A 7 5.53 9.44 -5.48
C ASP A 7 4.13 10.05 -5.65
N ALA A 8 3.07 9.24 -5.44
CA ALA A 8 1.70 9.74 -5.56
C ALA A 8 1.20 10.35 -4.25
N ILE A 9 1.41 9.66 -3.15
CA ILE A 9 1.10 10.15 -1.80
C ILE A 9 2.41 10.11 -1.02
N ASN A 10 2.90 11.27 -0.65
CA ASN A 10 4.14 11.42 0.08
C ASN A 10 3.90 12.18 1.38
N TYR A 11 4.08 11.50 2.49
CA TYR A 11 4.16 12.07 3.82
C TYR A 11 5.57 11.80 4.35
N ALA A 12 6.40 12.81 4.27
CA ALA A 12 7.77 12.73 4.76
C ALA A 12 7.99 13.86 5.77
N ALA A 13 8.53 13.50 6.93
CA ALA A 13 9.07 14.49 7.83
C ALA A 13 10.31 15.11 7.20
N GLU A 14 10.42 16.43 7.24
CA GLU A 14 11.62 17.12 6.81
C GLU A 14 12.67 17.06 7.93
N LYS A 15 13.87 16.78 7.55
CA LYS A 15 15.01 16.85 8.46
C LYS A 15 15.15 18.31 8.96
N ASP A 16 15.36 18.46 10.25
CA ASP A 16 15.55 19.74 10.92
C ASP A 16 14.29 20.63 11.02
N ASP A 17 13.12 20.11 10.67
CA ASP A 17 11.87 20.81 10.95
C ASP A 17 11.38 20.48 12.38
N ILE A 18 11.40 21.49 13.23
CA ILE A 18 10.89 21.41 14.61
C ILE A 18 9.38 21.61 14.70
N GLY A 19 8.69 21.65 13.57
CA GLY A 19 7.24 21.75 13.48
C GLY A 19 6.53 20.49 13.98
N ARG A 20 5.28 20.65 14.39
CA ARG A 20 4.41 19.52 14.68
C ARG A 20 3.84 18.99 13.37
N TYR A 21 4.16 17.73 13.03
CA TYR A 21 3.51 17.05 11.92
C TYR A 21 2.14 16.57 12.38
N ASN A 22 1.10 17.05 11.76
CA ASN A 22 -0.27 16.89 12.24
C ASN A 22 -1.12 15.94 11.36
N ALA A 23 -0.51 14.98 10.67
CA ALA A 23 -1.25 13.89 10.09
C ALA A 23 -1.28 12.72 11.10
N ASP A 24 -2.08 12.87 12.16
CA ASP A 24 -2.19 11.86 13.20
C ASP A 24 -2.93 10.62 12.68
N ASP A 25 -3.96 10.83 11.87
CA ASP A 25 -4.76 9.77 11.25
C ASP A 25 -4.72 9.88 9.73
N MET A 26 -4.27 8.81 9.07
CA MET A 26 -4.21 8.71 7.61
C MET A 26 -5.10 7.58 7.12
N LEU A 27 -6.15 7.92 6.39
CA LEU A 27 -7.00 6.96 5.68
C LEU A 27 -6.78 7.09 4.18
N ILE A 28 -6.32 6.00 3.56
CA ILE A 28 -6.22 5.84 2.11
C ILE A 28 -7.16 4.71 1.71
N GLU A 29 -8.30 5.08 1.16
CA GLU A 29 -9.38 4.14 0.86
C GLU A 29 -9.87 4.30 -0.57
N ASN A 30 -10.19 3.17 -1.19
CA ASN A 30 -10.84 3.11 -2.50
C ASN A 30 -10.08 3.89 -3.59
N CYS A 31 -8.75 3.79 -3.58
CA CYS A 31 -7.86 4.46 -4.51
C CYS A 31 -7.25 3.49 -5.51
N SER A 32 -7.09 3.91 -6.76
CA SER A 32 -6.33 3.18 -7.77
C SER A 32 -5.01 3.87 -8.11
N PHE A 33 -3.98 3.05 -8.29
CA PHE A 33 -2.63 3.45 -8.68
C PHE A 33 -2.21 2.62 -9.87
N TYR A 34 -1.84 3.27 -10.97
CA TYR A 34 -1.49 2.60 -12.22
C TYR A 34 -0.22 3.15 -12.84
N ARG A 35 0.71 2.26 -13.18
CA ARG A 35 2.00 2.56 -13.83
C ARG A 35 2.79 3.68 -13.12
N LEU A 36 3.03 3.50 -11.84
CA LEU A 36 3.88 4.40 -11.09
C LEU A 36 5.31 3.87 -11.01
N LEU A 37 6.29 4.71 -11.36
CA LEU A 37 7.71 4.41 -11.17
C LEU A 37 8.20 4.79 -9.76
N GLY A 38 7.67 5.87 -9.19
CA GLY A 38 7.82 6.24 -7.79
C GLY A 38 6.91 5.44 -6.89
N LEU A 39 6.93 5.72 -5.59
CA LEU A 39 6.11 5.03 -4.61
C LEU A 39 4.64 5.50 -4.71
N PRO A 40 3.67 4.60 -4.93
CA PRO A 40 2.28 4.94 -4.73
C PRO A 40 1.99 5.57 -3.37
N ILE A 41 2.58 5.02 -2.31
CA ILE A 41 2.43 5.53 -0.96
C ILE A 41 3.80 5.53 -0.27
N ASN A 42 4.23 6.70 0.15
CA ASN A 42 5.45 6.90 0.91
C ASN A 42 5.11 7.61 2.22
N ILE A 43 5.19 6.90 3.32
CA ILE A 43 5.03 7.43 4.66
C ILE A 43 6.35 7.24 5.38
N TYR A 44 7.01 8.33 5.66
CA TYR A 44 8.30 8.35 6.32
C TYR A 44 8.23 9.31 7.51
N ARG A 45 8.25 8.73 8.68
CA ARG A 45 8.50 9.48 9.90
C ARG A 45 9.99 9.79 9.96
N GLY A 46 10.40 10.97 9.92
CA GLY A 46 11.78 11.45 9.91
C GLY A 46 12.86 10.63 10.60
N GLY A 47 13.96 11.23 10.92
CA GLY A 47 15.12 10.56 11.48
C GLY A 47 15.01 10.31 12.99
N SER A 48 16.15 9.94 13.60
CA SER A 48 16.28 9.65 15.03
C SER A 48 16.03 10.83 15.97
N ASP A 49 15.90 12.01 15.43
CA ASP A 49 15.65 13.27 16.12
C ASP A 49 14.16 13.65 16.21
N GLU A 50 13.27 12.89 15.60
CA GLU A 50 11.85 13.13 15.72
C GLU A 50 11.30 12.76 17.10
N SER A 51 10.77 13.78 17.77
CA SER A 51 10.13 13.61 19.08
C SER A 51 8.67 13.19 19.02
N THR A 52 8.04 13.24 17.84
CA THR A 52 6.65 12.89 17.65
C THR A 52 6.46 11.45 17.22
N ALA A 53 5.45 10.80 17.77
CA ALA A 53 5.02 9.50 17.31
C ALA A 53 4.51 9.61 15.84
N GLY A 54 4.74 8.57 15.06
CA GLY A 54 4.24 8.52 13.69
C GLY A 54 2.71 8.41 13.61
N PRO A 55 2.14 8.48 12.40
CA PRO A 55 0.70 8.46 12.21
C PRO A 55 0.07 7.09 12.48
N TYR A 56 -1.23 7.09 12.75
CA TYR A 56 -2.10 5.93 12.59
C TYR A 56 -2.46 5.81 11.12
N VAL A 57 -2.16 4.68 10.48
CA VAL A 57 -2.30 4.51 9.03
C VAL A 57 -3.28 3.40 8.72
N THR A 58 -4.30 3.70 7.94
CA THR A 58 -5.22 2.70 7.37
C THR A 58 -5.23 2.81 5.85
N ILE A 59 -4.90 1.71 5.19
CA ILE A 59 -4.93 1.57 3.72
C ILE A 59 -5.84 0.41 3.39
N ARG A 60 -6.96 0.67 2.73
CA ARG A 60 -7.94 -0.37 2.43
C ARG A 60 -8.65 -0.18 1.10
N HIS A 61 -9.08 -1.29 0.52
CA HIS A 61 -9.80 -1.30 -0.75
C HIS A 61 -9.08 -0.55 -1.88
N CYS A 62 -7.75 -0.57 -1.87
CA CYS A 62 -6.94 0.03 -2.91
C CYS A 62 -6.50 -1.00 -3.94
N THR A 63 -6.31 -0.55 -5.19
CA THR A 63 -5.81 -1.38 -6.27
C THR A 63 -4.55 -0.75 -6.86
N PHE A 64 -3.49 -1.55 -6.95
CA PHE A 64 -2.19 -1.17 -7.49
C PHE A 64 -1.90 -2.03 -8.71
N VAL A 65 -1.74 -1.42 -9.88
CA VAL A 65 -1.51 -2.11 -11.14
C VAL A 65 -0.25 -1.58 -11.79
N ASP A 66 0.66 -2.48 -12.15
CA ASP A 66 1.93 -2.16 -12.81
C ASP A 66 2.80 -1.13 -12.05
N CYS A 67 2.80 -1.16 -10.72
CA CYS A 67 3.52 -0.20 -9.90
C CYS A 67 4.88 -0.75 -9.42
N CYS A 68 5.92 0.10 -9.47
CA CYS A 68 7.23 -0.13 -8.82
C CYS A 68 7.89 -1.47 -9.13
N ASN A 69 7.94 -1.88 -10.39
CA ASN A 69 8.50 -3.16 -10.84
C ASN A 69 10.02 -3.17 -11.01
N LYS A 70 10.73 -2.13 -10.58
CA LYS A 70 12.19 -2.07 -10.59
C LYS A 70 12.80 -3.02 -9.55
N GLU A 71 14.06 -3.37 -9.75
CA GLU A 71 14.80 -4.16 -8.78
C GLU A 71 14.77 -3.52 -7.39
N ARG A 72 14.50 -4.34 -6.36
CA ARG A 72 14.32 -3.91 -4.96
C ARG A 72 13.27 -2.81 -4.75
N GLY A 73 12.38 -2.63 -5.73
CA GLY A 73 11.27 -1.70 -5.61
C GLY A 73 10.23 -2.15 -4.59
N SER A 74 9.50 -1.18 -4.05
CA SER A 74 8.32 -1.44 -3.21
C SER A 74 7.17 -0.59 -3.69
N VAL A 75 5.94 -1.06 -3.49
CA VAL A 75 4.74 -0.28 -3.81
C VAL A 75 4.47 0.76 -2.73
N MET A 76 4.72 0.37 -1.49
CA MET A 76 4.59 1.26 -0.33
C MET A 76 5.87 1.26 0.48
N ARG A 77 6.25 2.42 0.99
CA ARG A 77 7.25 2.58 2.02
C ARG A 77 6.57 3.15 3.25
N LEU A 78 6.57 2.38 4.34
CA LEU A 78 5.87 2.73 5.57
C LEU A 78 6.87 2.63 6.72
N ILE A 79 7.38 3.76 7.16
CA ILE A 79 8.42 3.84 8.20
C ILE A 79 7.88 4.60 9.40
N GLY A 80 7.93 3.98 10.57
CA GLY A 80 7.55 4.55 11.84
C GLY A 80 6.06 4.79 12.08
N PRO A 81 5.09 4.09 11.44
CA PRO A 81 3.69 4.25 11.84
C PRO A 81 3.47 3.76 13.27
N GLN A 82 2.63 4.45 14.03
CA GLN A 82 2.22 3.98 15.36
C GLN A 82 1.34 2.75 15.27
N VAL A 83 0.36 2.80 14.36
CA VAL A 83 -0.54 1.69 14.05
C VAL A 83 -0.67 1.62 12.54
N LEU A 84 -0.59 0.44 11.99
CA LEU A 84 -0.74 0.20 10.56
C LEU A 84 -1.80 -0.87 10.30
N THR A 85 -2.77 -0.53 9.48
CA THR A 85 -3.72 -1.49 8.91
C THR A 85 -3.65 -1.42 7.39
N VAL A 86 -3.36 -2.56 6.75
CA VAL A 86 -3.46 -2.72 5.28
C VAL A 86 -4.38 -3.91 5.02
N GLU A 87 -5.53 -3.65 4.45
CA GLU A 87 -6.51 -4.71 4.24
C GLU A 87 -7.31 -4.56 2.95
N ASN A 88 -7.74 -5.70 2.43
CA ASN A 88 -8.58 -5.77 1.23
C ASN A 88 -7.98 -5.05 0.02
N CYS A 89 -6.66 -5.00 -0.08
CA CYS A 89 -5.95 -4.39 -1.19
C CYS A 89 -5.61 -5.40 -2.28
N ASN A 90 -5.63 -4.95 -3.53
CA ASN A 90 -5.24 -5.76 -4.67
C ASN A 90 -3.94 -5.23 -5.28
N PHE A 91 -2.94 -6.10 -5.36
CA PHE A 91 -1.67 -5.84 -6.03
C PHE A 91 -1.59 -6.71 -7.27
N ASP A 92 -1.65 -6.08 -8.42
CA ASP A 92 -1.59 -6.71 -9.73
C ASP A 92 -0.31 -6.28 -10.46
N ASN A 93 0.53 -7.23 -10.76
CA ASN A 93 1.80 -6.98 -11.46
C ASN A 93 2.62 -5.85 -10.81
N SER A 94 2.68 -5.78 -9.48
CA SER A 94 3.27 -4.66 -8.74
C SER A 94 4.33 -5.11 -7.75
N GLY A 95 5.42 -4.31 -7.61
CA GLY A 95 6.50 -4.60 -6.68
C GLY A 95 7.28 -5.88 -6.98
N ARG A 96 7.29 -6.36 -8.22
CA ARG A 96 7.87 -7.67 -8.62
C ARG A 96 9.35 -7.81 -8.33
N GLY A 97 10.10 -6.73 -8.36
CA GLY A 97 11.54 -6.74 -8.05
C GLY A 97 11.88 -6.76 -6.56
N GLY A 98 10.88 -6.70 -5.69
CA GLY A 98 11.10 -6.62 -4.24
C GLY A 98 9.89 -7.06 -3.42
N ALA A 99 9.20 -6.12 -2.80
CA ALA A 99 8.02 -6.37 -1.98
C ALA A 99 6.92 -5.35 -2.24
N THR A 100 5.67 -5.67 -1.91
CA THR A 100 4.60 -4.69 -1.99
C THR A 100 4.73 -3.64 -0.89
N ILE A 101 5.10 -4.04 0.31
CA ILE A 101 5.31 -3.13 1.45
C ILE A 101 6.75 -3.24 1.96
N ARG A 102 7.46 -2.12 1.99
CA ARG A 102 8.63 -1.94 2.82
C ARG A 102 8.17 -1.33 4.14
N LEU A 103 8.33 -2.10 5.22
CA LEU A 103 7.92 -1.73 6.56
C LEU A 103 9.14 -1.73 7.47
N ASP A 104 9.45 -0.59 8.05
CA ASP A 104 10.55 -0.41 9.00
C ASP A 104 10.05 0.37 10.23
N GLU A 105 10.73 0.22 11.35
CA GLU A 105 10.48 0.96 12.61
C GLU A 105 9.02 0.85 13.12
N ALA A 106 8.40 -0.29 12.91
CA ALA A 106 7.04 -0.56 13.38
C ALA A 106 7.03 -1.57 14.52
N THR A 107 6.13 -1.38 15.45
CA THR A 107 5.83 -2.34 16.51
C THR A 107 4.86 -3.38 15.95
N TRP A 108 5.29 -4.64 15.87
CA TRP A 108 4.53 -5.69 15.19
C TRP A 108 3.12 -5.93 15.75
N GLU A 109 2.95 -5.75 17.05
CA GLU A 109 1.65 -5.87 17.70
C GLU A 109 0.62 -4.84 17.21
N LYS A 110 1.10 -3.79 16.58
CA LYS A 110 0.29 -2.70 16.04
C LYS A 110 0.21 -2.70 14.51
N VAL A 111 0.70 -3.76 13.89
CA VAL A 111 0.66 -3.93 12.43
C VAL A 111 -0.30 -5.05 12.07
N ARG A 112 -1.28 -4.74 11.24
CA ARG A 112 -2.23 -5.70 10.68
C ARG A 112 -2.22 -5.62 9.15
N ILE A 113 -1.89 -6.72 8.51
CA ILE A 113 -1.99 -6.88 7.06
C ILE A 113 -2.87 -8.11 6.79
N ALA A 114 -4.00 -7.92 6.11
CA ALA A 114 -4.99 -8.97 5.95
C ALA A 114 -5.76 -8.88 4.63
N ASN A 115 -6.21 -10.03 4.16
CA ASN A 115 -7.11 -10.14 3.02
C ASN A 115 -6.64 -9.39 1.76
N CYS A 116 -5.36 -9.46 1.43
CA CYS A 116 -4.81 -8.84 0.24
C CYS A 116 -4.57 -9.85 -0.87
N ASN A 117 -4.70 -9.42 -2.12
CA ASN A 117 -4.37 -10.21 -3.29
C ASN A 117 -3.03 -9.79 -3.88
N LEU A 118 -2.22 -10.78 -4.25
CA LEU A 118 -0.88 -10.60 -4.82
C LEU A 118 -0.78 -11.38 -6.14
N TRP A 119 -1.36 -10.86 -7.21
CA TRP A 119 -1.26 -11.48 -8.52
C TRP A 119 -0.01 -11.00 -9.26
N ASN A 120 0.86 -11.93 -9.64
CA ASN A 120 2.11 -11.62 -10.36
C ASN A 120 2.89 -10.45 -9.72
N SER A 121 2.86 -10.35 -8.40
CA SER A 121 3.42 -9.26 -7.62
C SER A 121 4.54 -9.74 -6.70
N GLY A 122 5.26 -8.80 -6.11
CA GLY A 122 6.28 -9.10 -5.12
C GLY A 122 5.69 -9.70 -3.85
N ARG A 123 6.55 -10.13 -2.94
CA ARG A 123 6.10 -10.59 -1.61
C ARG A 123 5.40 -9.48 -0.84
N MET A 124 4.54 -9.84 0.13
CA MET A 124 3.72 -8.84 0.82
C MET A 124 4.56 -7.82 1.60
N VAL A 125 5.54 -8.25 2.38
CA VAL A 125 6.38 -7.37 3.19
C VAL A 125 7.86 -7.73 3.07
N THR A 126 8.73 -6.75 3.34
CA THR A 126 10.19 -6.94 3.27
C THR A 126 10.75 -7.79 4.39
N THR A 127 10.19 -7.74 5.59
CA THR A 127 10.84 -8.26 6.80
C THR A 127 10.25 -9.55 7.32
N THR A 128 9.08 -9.59 7.89
CA THR A 128 8.56 -10.82 8.51
C THR A 128 7.10 -11.11 8.17
N ALA A 129 6.74 -12.38 8.23
CA ALA A 129 5.35 -12.81 8.08
C ALA A 129 4.46 -12.48 9.31
N GLN A 130 5.05 -12.00 10.41
CA GLN A 130 4.31 -11.71 11.65
C GLN A 130 3.25 -10.62 11.49
N ALA A 131 3.46 -9.67 10.58
CA ALA A 131 2.48 -8.63 10.26
C ALA A 131 1.24 -9.17 9.53
N ILE A 132 1.34 -10.34 8.92
CA ILE A 132 0.25 -10.94 8.14
C ILE A 132 -0.67 -11.69 9.08
N GLN A 133 -1.85 -11.13 9.32
CA GLN A 133 -2.84 -11.68 10.25
C GLN A 133 -4.06 -12.29 9.57
N GLY A 134 -4.13 -12.22 8.26
CA GLY A 134 -5.23 -12.75 7.49
C GLY A 134 -4.76 -13.53 6.27
N LYS A 135 -5.71 -14.02 5.48
CA LYS A 135 -5.41 -14.76 4.28
C LYS A 135 -4.85 -13.84 3.20
N MET A 136 -3.77 -14.28 2.55
CA MET A 136 -3.27 -13.70 1.31
C MET A 136 -3.76 -14.54 0.13
N TYR A 137 -4.14 -13.88 -0.94
CA TYR A 137 -4.70 -14.50 -2.13
C TYR A 137 -3.74 -14.34 -3.30
N ASN A 138 -3.85 -15.21 -4.29
CA ASN A 138 -3.13 -15.14 -5.56
C ASN A 138 -4.13 -15.41 -6.69
N ILE A 139 -5.05 -14.47 -6.85
CA ILE A 139 -6.16 -14.54 -7.80
C ILE A 139 -5.86 -13.61 -8.96
N ARG A 140 -5.99 -14.11 -10.19
CA ARG A 140 -5.90 -13.25 -11.38
C ARG A 140 -7.07 -12.26 -11.38
N PRO A 141 -6.79 -10.94 -11.35
CA PRO A 141 -7.84 -9.95 -11.36
C PRO A 141 -8.63 -9.94 -12.67
N ALA A 142 -9.93 -9.70 -12.55
CA ALA A 142 -10.79 -9.33 -13.67
C ALA A 142 -11.41 -7.97 -13.34
N TYR A 143 -11.16 -6.98 -14.19
CA TYR A 143 -11.60 -5.61 -13.98
C TYR A 143 -12.75 -5.23 -14.91
N THR A 144 -13.59 -4.32 -14.47
CA THR A 144 -14.76 -3.84 -15.21
C THR A 144 -14.36 -3.27 -16.56
N ASN A 145 -13.36 -2.40 -16.61
CA ASN A 145 -12.80 -1.86 -17.85
C ASN A 145 -11.36 -1.36 -17.66
N ALA A 146 -10.39 -2.26 -17.70
CA ALA A 146 -8.98 -1.92 -17.50
C ALA A 146 -8.44 -0.94 -18.56
N GLU A 147 -8.96 -1.00 -19.79
CA GLU A 147 -8.55 -0.09 -20.88
C GLU A 147 -8.97 1.36 -20.62
N ALA A 148 -10.10 1.53 -19.92
CA ALA A 148 -10.57 2.84 -19.45
C ALA A 148 -10.11 3.17 -18.01
N TYR A 149 -9.14 2.42 -17.49
CA TYR A 149 -8.60 2.58 -16.11
C TYR A 149 -9.63 2.34 -15.00
N ASP A 150 -10.72 1.63 -15.29
CA ASP A 150 -11.67 1.17 -14.30
C ASP A 150 -11.22 -0.20 -13.73
N TYR A 151 -10.47 -0.13 -12.65
CA TYR A 151 -9.92 -1.29 -11.95
C TYR A 151 -10.83 -1.83 -10.85
N VAL A 152 -12.11 -1.51 -10.90
CA VAL A 152 -13.11 -2.15 -10.04
C VAL A 152 -13.25 -3.62 -10.46
N PRO A 153 -13.20 -4.58 -9.52
CA PRO A 153 -13.42 -5.98 -9.84
C PRO A 153 -14.76 -6.23 -10.53
N VAL A 154 -14.76 -7.09 -11.54
CA VAL A 154 -15.99 -7.47 -12.25
C VAL A 154 -16.98 -8.08 -11.26
N ARG A 155 -18.26 -7.72 -11.41
CA ARG A 155 -19.36 -8.29 -10.60
C ARG A 155 -19.40 -9.81 -10.68
N GLY A 156 -19.45 -10.47 -9.54
CA GLY A 156 -19.43 -11.94 -9.43
C GLY A 156 -18.05 -12.55 -9.52
N SER A 157 -16.98 -11.74 -9.75
CA SER A 157 -15.60 -12.23 -9.71
C SER A 157 -15.19 -12.67 -8.29
N GLU A 158 -14.11 -13.42 -8.21
CA GLU A 158 -13.59 -13.90 -6.93
C GLU A 158 -13.12 -12.74 -6.02
N LEU A 159 -12.46 -11.73 -6.59
CA LEU A 159 -12.03 -10.56 -5.83
C LEU A 159 -13.21 -9.74 -5.33
N GLU A 160 -14.26 -9.59 -6.13
CA GLU A 160 -15.48 -8.87 -5.71
C GLU A 160 -16.16 -9.58 -4.55
N LYS A 161 -16.33 -10.90 -4.62
CA LYS A 161 -16.90 -11.71 -3.53
C LYS A 161 -16.10 -11.64 -2.24
N LEU A 162 -14.78 -11.47 -2.33
CA LEU A 162 -13.89 -11.32 -1.19
C LEU A 162 -13.77 -9.86 -0.72
N SER A 163 -14.41 -8.93 -1.40
CA SER A 163 -14.30 -7.48 -1.16
C SER A 163 -12.86 -6.96 -1.23
N ILE A 164 -12.04 -7.51 -2.14
CA ILE A 164 -10.65 -7.12 -2.34
C ILE A 164 -10.53 -6.17 -3.52
N GLY A 165 -9.76 -5.08 -3.34
CA GLY A 165 -9.58 -4.03 -4.33
C GLY A 165 -10.66 -2.95 -4.25
N LEU A 166 -10.77 -2.16 -5.31
CA LEU A 166 -11.72 -1.05 -5.40
C LEU A 166 -13.16 -1.50 -5.21
N ARG A 167 -13.93 -0.64 -4.57
CA ARG A 167 -15.37 -0.80 -4.43
C ARG A 167 -16.10 0.12 -5.40
N LYS A 168 -17.20 -0.35 -5.94
CA LYS A 168 -18.14 0.48 -6.68
C LYS A 168 -18.93 1.32 -5.67
N ASN A 169 -18.89 2.62 -5.83
CA ASN A 169 -19.76 3.55 -5.08
C ASN A 169 -21.20 3.44 -5.58
#